data_d558e7d650c8e47d3cae34abd3a18563
#
_entry.id   d558e7d650c8e47d3cae34abd3a18563
#
_cell.length_a   1.000
_cell.length_b   1.000
_cell.length_c   1.000
_cell.angle_alpha   90.00
_cell.angle_beta   90.00
_cell.angle_gamma   90.00
#
_symmetry.space_group_name_H-M   'P 1'
#
loop_
_entity.id
_entity.type
_entity.pdbx_description
1 polymer ?
#
loop_
_entity_poly.entity_id
_entity_poly.type
_entity_poly.pdbx_seq_one_letter_code
_entity_poly.pdbx_strand_id
1 'polypeptide(L)'
;MAEQDSSMKFSNKNLDEIIQALRKKIILRIGIMGDKAQKEHEGSGLTNAQLGTIHEQPDNDGKKIPKRSFLLEPLQEKLNLTTDENKYLRKELFKRYFDDKAPEKFYKALGTKALQIVDQAFMTNGYNQWTSLSQAYLKRKINSVKSKKKREEYAKNNKILVRSGALRRSISMKIIKPQ
;
A
#
# COMPACT_ATOMS: atom_id res chain seq x y z
N MET A 1 -38.00 -0.04 -34.55
CA MET A 1 -37.07 -0.05 -33.39
C MET A 1 -35.91 0.84 -33.76
N ALA A 2 -35.83 2.02 -33.16
CA ALA A 2 -34.80 3.02 -33.49
C ALA A 2 -33.60 2.73 -32.57
N GLU A 3 -32.45 2.40 -33.15
CA GLU A 3 -31.16 2.40 -32.46
C GLU A 3 -30.87 3.86 -32.03
N GLN A 4 -30.82 4.06 -30.71
CA GLN A 4 -30.29 5.31 -30.16
C GLN A 4 -28.79 5.29 -30.33
N ASP A 5 -28.33 5.97 -31.38
CA ASP A 5 -26.93 6.33 -31.57
C ASP A 5 -26.48 7.27 -30.44
N SER A 6 -25.86 6.71 -29.40
CA SER A 6 -25.24 7.46 -28.33
C SER A 6 -23.85 7.98 -28.76
N SER A 7 -23.81 8.77 -29.82
CA SER A 7 -22.62 9.48 -30.22
C SER A 7 -22.29 10.52 -29.13
N MET A 8 -21.27 10.23 -28.32
CA MET A 8 -20.73 11.18 -27.36
C MET A 8 -20.20 12.40 -28.13
N LYS A 9 -20.95 13.51 -28.14
CA LYS A 9 -20.50 14.79 -28.72
C LYS A 9 -19.35 15.31 -27.85
N PHE A 10 -18.11 15.03 -28.23
CA PHE A 10 -16.94 15.70 -27.66
C PHE A 10 -16.95 17.16 -28.10
N SER A 11 -17.26 18.07 -27.19
CA SER A 11 -17.07 19.50 -27.44
C SER A 11 -15.58 19.83 -27.20
N ASN A 12 -14.98 20.69 -28.00
CA ASN A 12 -13.60 21.16 -27.84
C ASN A 12 -13.36 21.71 -26.42
N LYS A 13 -14.36 22.33 -25.81
CA LYS A 13 -14.31 22.82 -24.43
C LYS A 13 -14.10 21.69 -23.41
N ASN A 14 -14.74 20.57 -23.60
CA ASN A 14 -14.54 19.40 -22.71
C ASN A 14 -13.12 18.81 -22.88
N LEU A 15 -12.60 18.83 -24.09
CA LEU A 15 -11.23 18.36 -24.37
C LEU A 15 -10.19 19.24 -23.69
N ASP A 16 -10.33 20.56 -23.77
CA ASP A 16 -9.43 21.52 -23.11
C ASP A 16 -9.46 21.38 -21.59
N GLU A 17 -10.64 21.20 -20.99
CA GLU A 17 -10.79 20.95 -19.55
C GLU A 17 -10.08 19.65 -19.13
N ILE A 18 -10.20 18.59 -19.93
CA ILE A 18 -9.50 17.32 -19.70
C ILE A 18 -7.98 17.51 -19.81
N ILE A 19 -7.52 18.18 -20.85
CA ILE A 19 -6.08 18.45 -21.04
C ILE A 19 -5.53 19.28 -19.88
N GLN A 20 -6.24 20.31 -19.44
CA GLN A 20 -5.83 21.12 -18.30
C GLN A 20 -5.81 20.30 -16.98
N ALA A 21 -6.79 19.42 -16.79
CA ALA A 21 -6.81 18.53 -15.63
C ALA A 21 -5.62 17.55 -15.63
N LEU A 22 -5.28 16.99 -16.79
CA LEU A 22 -4.15 16.09 -16.96
C LEU A 22 -2.79 16.81 -16.82
N ARG A 23 -2.71 18.10 -17.15
CA ARG A 23 -1.51 18.92 -16.97
C ARG A 23 -1.21 19.22 -15.49
N LYS A 24 -2.20 19.16 -14.61
CA LYS A 24 -1.99 19.29 -13.16
C LYS A 24 -1.24 18.08 -12.64
N LYS A 25 0.06 18.21 -12.43
CA LYS A 25 0.93 17.14 -11.88
C LYS A 25 0.61 16.85 -10.41
N ILE A 26 -0.54 16.25 -10.14
CA ILE A 26 -0.84 15.75 -8.80
C ILE A 26 -0.07 14.45 -8.58
N ILE A 27 0.68 14.38 -7.48
CA ILE A 27 1.47 13.21 -7.13
C ILE A 27 0.84 12.55 -5.89
N LEU A 28 0.48 11.29 -6.00
CA LEU A 28 0.13 10.46 -4.84
C LEU A 28 1.37 9.71 -4.37
N ARG A 29 1.79 9.98 -3.13
CA ARG A 29 2.86 9.23 -2.47
C ARG A 29 2.25 8.29 -1.44
N ILE A 30 2.72 7.05 -1.42
CA ILE A 30 2.31 6.02 -0.46
C ILE A 30 3.58 5.40 0.10
N GLY A 31 3.67 5.29 1.42
CA GLY A 31 4.84 4.72 2.07
C GLY A 31 5.00 5.17 3.52
N ILE A 32 6.17 4.93 4.07
CA ILE A 32 6.56 5.36 5.40
C ILE A 32 7.11 6.77 5.29
N MET A 33 6.39 7.76 5.80
CA MET A 33 6.70 9.17 5.57
C MET A 33 6.55 10.03 6.84
N GLY A 34 7.20 11.22 6.80
CA GLY A 34 7.12 12.21 7.88
C GLY A 34 7.72 11.70 9.19
N ASP A 35 7.23 12.18 10.31
CA ASP A 35 7.75 11.87 11.65
C ASP A 35 7.71 10.37 11.96
N LYS A 36 6.72 9.66 11.40
CA LYS A 36 6.62 8.20 11.56
C LYS A 36 7.79 7.45 10.91
N ALA A 37 8.39 8.01 9.85
CA ALA A 37 9.54 7.40 9.17
C ALA A 37 10.78 7.39 10.06
N GLN A 38 11.01 8.49 10.78
CA GLN A 38 12.18 8.66 11.64
C GLN A 38 12.02 8.05 13.03
N LYS A 39 10.78 7.68 13.40
CA LYS A 39 10.52 7.07 14.70
C LYS A 39 11.24 5.73 14.80
N GLU A 40 11.99 5.54 15.89
CA GLU A 40 12.64 4.27 16.18
C GLU A 40 11.61 3.16 16.34
N HIS A 41 11.88 2.04 15.69
CA HIS A 41 11.11 0.82 15.86
C HIS A 41 11.54 0.12 17.14
N GLU A 42 10.62 -0.05 18.07
CA GLU A 42 10.85 -0.52 19.44
C GLU A 42 11.90 -1.65 19.55
N GLY A 43 13.02 -1.35 20.21
CA GLY A 43 14.06 -2.31 20.53
C GLY A 43 14.88 -2.85 19.36
N SER A 44 14.83 -2.19 18.19
CA SER A 44 15.60 -2.60 17.02
C SER A 44 16.82 -1.72 16.74
N GLY A 45 16.88 -0.51 17.32
CA GLY A 45 17.87 0.51 16.96
C GLY A 45 17.73 1.05 15.54
N LEU A 46 16.66 0.68 14.83
CA LEU A 46 16.37 1.10 13.46
C LEU A 46 15.13 1.99 13.43
N THR A 47 15.08 2.92 12.51
CA THR A 47 13.86 3.70 12.23
C THR A 47 12.85 2.83 11.45
N ASN A 48 11.58 3.22 11.47
CA ASN A 48 10.55 2.54 10.67
C ASN A 48 10.89 2.58 9.17
N ALA A 49 11.49 3.67 8.66
CA ALA A 49 11.91 3.76 7.27
C ALA A 49 13.03 2.76 6.94
N GLN A 50 14.06 2.69 7.78
CA GLN A 50 15.15 1.71 7.60
C GLN A 50 14.64 0.28 7.65
N LEU A 51 13.78 -0.03 8.62
CA LEU A 51 13.19 -1.36 8.73
C LEU A 51 12.32 -1.68 7.50
N GLY A 52 11.55 -0.73 7.01
CA GLY A 52 10.76 -0.87 5.79
C GLY A 52 11.64 -1.19 4.58
N THR A 53 12.73 -0.44 4.40
CA THR A 53 13.68 -0.67 3.29
C THR A 53 14.30 -2.06 3.34
N ILE A 54 14.74 -2.51 4.52
CA ILE A 54 15.32 -3.85 4.70
C ILE A 54 14.34 -4.95 4.26
N HIS A 55 13.05 -4.79 4.50
CA HIS A 55 12.06 -5.78 4.11
C HIS A 55 11.62 -5.68 2.65
N GLU A 56 11.61 -4.48 2.07
CA GLU A 56 11.32 -4.28 0.65
C GLU A 56 12.49 -4.70 -0.25
N GLN A 57 13.71 -4.35 0.17
CA GLN A 57 14.94 -4.57 -0.58
C GLN A 57 16.02 -5.12 0.36
N PRO A 58 15.95 -6.41 0.73
CA PRO A 58 16.99 -7.01 1.55
C PRO A 58 18.32 -7.00 0.80
N ASP A 59 19.41 -6.86 1.57
CA ASP A 59 20.78 -6.88 1.03
C ASP A 59 21.01 -8.09 0.12
N ASN A 60 21.81 -7.88 -0.92
CA ASN A 60 22.03 -8.65 -2.16
C ASN A 60 21.88 -10.17 -2.12
N ASP A 61 21.93 -10.81 -0.97
CA ASP A 61 21.89 -12.26 -0.90
C ASP A 61 20.60 -12.85 -0.30
N GLY A 62 19.74 -12.04 0.34
CA GLY A 62 18.53 -12.53 1.02
C GLY A 62 18.80 -13.58 2.12
N LYS A 63 20.07 -13.93 2.34
CA LYS A 63 20.50 -15.03 3.23
C LYS A 63 20.21 -14.76 4.70
N LYS A 64 20.23 -13.49 5.12
CA LYS A 64 20.01 -13.12 6.53
C LYS A 64 18.57 -12.72 6.79
N ILE A 65 17.97 -11.92 5.91
CA ILE A 65 16.59 -11.45 6.04
C ILE A 65 15.88 -11.70 4.70
N PRO A 66 14.90 -12.60 4.65
CA PRO A 66 14.17 -12.86 3.42
C PRO A 66 13.36 -11.65 3.03
N LYS A 67 13.24 -11.40 1.73
CA LYS A 67 12.38 -10.36 1.17
C LYS A 67 10.93 -10.57 1.62
N ARG A 68 10.32 -9.49 2.09
CA ARG A 68 8.93 -9.45 2.53
C ARG A 68 8.32 -8.13 2.09
N SER A 69 8.21 -7.97 0.77
CA SER A 69 7.61 -6.75 0.21
C SER A 69 6.17 -6.62 0.69
N PHE A 70 5.87 -5.54 1.35
CA PHE A 70 4.53 -5.21 1.83
C PHE A 70 3.95 -4.00 1.09
N LEU A 71 4.78 -3.26 0.37
CA LEU A 71 4.43 -2.02 -0.30
C LEU A 71 4.56 -2.16 -1.82
N LEU A 72 5.79 -2.39 -2.32
CA LEU A 72 6.08 -2.31 -3.76
C LEU A 72 5.38 -3.41 -4.56
N GLU A 73 5.66 -4.67 -4.26
CA GLU A 73 5.08 -5.81 -5.02
C GLU A 73 3.56 -5.88 -4.91
N PRO A 74 2.95 -5.78 -3.69
CA PRO A 74 1.51 -5.78 -3.59
C PRO A 74 0.83 -4.65 -4.37
N LEU A 75 1.43 -3.45 -4.40
CA LEU A 75 0.87 -2.35 -5.17
C LEU A 75 1.04 -2.56 -6.68
N GLN A 76 2.19 -3.06 -7.13
CA GLN A 76 2.42 -3.37 -8.55
C GLN A 76 1.45 -4.43 -9.06
N GLU A 77 1.21 -5.49 -8.28
CA GLU A 77 0.33 -6.58 -8.68
C GLU A 77 -1.16 -6.22 -8.57
N LYS A 78 -1.57 -5.65 -7.44
CA LYS A 78 -3.00 -5.48 -7.11
C LYS A 78 -3.58 -4.13 -7.50
N LEU A 79 -2.74 -3.11 -7.71
CA LEU A 79 -3.18 -1.77 -8.13
C LEU A 79 -2.94 -1.51 -9.63
N ASN A 80 -2.61 -2.54 -10.39
CA ASN A 80 -2.44 -2.41 -11.83
C ASN A 80 -3.79 -2.17 -12.51
N LEU A 81 -4.06 -0.91 -12.86
CA LEU A 81 -5.33 -0.50 -13.47
C LEU A 81 -5.50 -0.97 -14.93
N THR A 82 -4.49 -1.58 -15.52
CA THR A 82 -4.58 -2.09 -16.91
C THR A 82 -5.17 -3.50 -16.99
N THR A 83 -5.22 -4.23 -15.88
CA THR A 83 -5.76 -5.59 -15.82
C THR A 83 -7.30 -5.60 -15.87
N ASP A 84 -7.86 -6.69 -16.38
CA ASP A 84 -9.32 -6.87 -16.42
C ASP A 84 -9.93 -6.98 -15.02
N GLU A 85 -9.22 -7.54 -14.06
CA GLU A 85 -9.63 -7.62 -12.66
C GLU A 85 -9.89 -6.23 -12.05
N ASN A 86 -9.14 -5.22 -12.50
CA ASN A 86 -9.26 -3.84 -12.04
C ASN A 86 -10.11 -2.96 -12.97
N LYS A 87 -10.78 -3.53 -13.97
CA LYS A 87 -11.60 -2.78 -14.93
C LYS A 87 -12.69 -1.95 -14.24
N TYR A 88 -13.39 -2.53 -13.26
CA TYR A 88 -14.39 -1.81 -12.49
C TYR A 88 -13.79 -0.67 -11.69
N LEU A 89 -12.69 -0.93 -10.96
CA LEU A 89 -11.97 0.10 -10.20
C LEU A 89 -11.51 1.24 -11.11
N ARG A 90 -10.95 0.90 -12.27
CA ARG A 90 -10.55 1.88 -13.29
C ARG A 90 -11.73 2.74 -13.70
N LYS A 91 -12.87 2.15 -14.06
CA LYS A 91 -14.09 2.88 -14.47
C LYS A 91 -14.56 3.84 -13.37
N GLU A 92 -14.66 3.37 -12.13
CA GLU A 92 -15.07 4.18 -10.98
C GLU A 92 -14.10 5.33 -10.70
N LEU A 93 -12.79 5.07 -10.77
CA LEU A 93 -11.78 6.10 -10.54
C LEU A 93 -11.80 7.15 -11.63
N PHE A 94 -11.92 6.76 -12.90
CA PHE A 94 -12.04 7.71 -14.02
C PHE A 94 -13.31 8.54 -13.95
N LYS A 95 -14.44 7.94 -13.60
CA LYS A 95 -15.69 8.67 -13.37
C LYS A 95 -15.50 9.79 -12.35
N ARG A 96 -14.90 9.49 -11.20
CA ARG A 96 -14.61 10.50 -10.16
C ARG A 96 -13.68 11.61 -10.65
N TYR A 97 -12.72 11.27 -11.49
CA TYR A 97 -11.76 12.22 -12.04
C TYR A 97 -12.43 13.20 -13.02
N PHE A 98 -13.24 12.69 -13.93
CA PHE A 98 -13.80 13.46 -15.03
C PHE A 98 -15.19 14.05 -14.71
N ASP A 99 -16.10 13.28 -14.16
CA ASP A 99 -17.48 13.70 -13.90
C ASP A 99 -17.56 14.68 -12.72
N ASP A 100 -16.85 14.36 -11.64
CA ASP A 100 -16.86 15.20 -10.42
C ASP A 100 -15.99 16.46 -10.56
N LYS A 101 -15.20 16.61 -11.63
CA LYS A 101 -14.19 17.67 -11.83
C LYS A 101 -13.27 17.85 -10.61
N ALA A 102 -13.13 16.83 -9.80
CA ALA A 102 -12.41 16.83 -8.54
C ALA A 102 -11.29 15.79 -8.55
N PRO A 103 -10.15 16.03 -9.25
CA PRO A 103 -9.06 15.09 -9.34
C PRO A 103 -8.54 14.65 -7.97
N GLU A 104 -8.69 15.48 -6.95
CA GLU A 104 -8.32 15.11 -5.57
C GLU A 104 -9.12 13.94 -5.02
N LYS A 105 -10.42 13.87 -5.34
CA LYS A 105 -11.26 12.73 -4.92
C LYS A 105 -10.79 11.43 -5.56
N PHE A 106 -10.35 11.50 -6.84
CA PHE A 106 -9.73 10.37 -7.52
C PHE A 106 -8.48 9.90 -6.78
N TYR A 107 -7.50 10.80 -6.53
CA TYR A 107 -6.25 10.45 -5.86
C TYR A 107 -6.47 9.98 -4.42
N LYS A 108 -7.45 10.55 -3.72
CA LYS A 108 -7.83 10.10 -2.37
C LYS A 108 -8.39 8.67 -2.40
N ALA A 109 -9.30 8.37 -3.34
CA ALA A 109 -9.85 7.03 -3.50
C ALA A 109 -8.77 6.00 -3.88
N LEU A 110 -7.90 6.35 -4.84
CA LEU A 110 -6.77 5.54 -5.25
C LEU A 110 -5.81 5.26 -4.07
N GLY A 111 -5.48 6.28 -3.30
CA GLY A 111 -4.61 6.15 -2.13
C GLY A 111 -5.24 5.31 -1.03
N THR A 112 -6.54 5.45 -0.79
CA THR A 112 -7.28 4.60 0.15
C THR A 112 -7.24 3.14 -0.28
N LYS A 113 -7.46 2.86 -1.57
CA LYS A 113 -7.36 1.50 -2.11
C LYS A 113 -5.96 0.92 -1.98
N ALA A 114 -4.94 1.74 -2.26
CA ALA A 114 -3.55 1.34 -2.10
C ALA A 114 -3.21 1.01 -0.63
N LEU A 115 -3.65 1.83 0.33
CA LEU A 115 -3.47 1.53 1.75
C LEU A 115 -4.18 0.23 2.18
N GLN A 116 -5.36 -0.07 1.63
CA GLN A 116 -6.05 -1.33 1.86
C GLN A 116 -5.26 -2.53 1.33
N ILE A 117 -4.67 -2.41 0.14
CA ILE A 117 -3.81 -3.46 -0.44
C ILE A 117 -2.60 -3.72 0.46
N VAL A 118 -1.92 -2.67 0.90
CA VAL A 118 -0.77 -2.77 1.80
C VAL A 118 -1.19 -3.40 3.15
N ASP A 119 -2.30 -2.95 3.70
CA ASP A 119 -2.84 -3.49 4.94
C ASP A 119 -3.13 -4.99 4.82
N GLN A 120 -3.74 -5.40 3.71
CA GLN A 120 -4.02 -6.80 3.41
C GLN A 120 -2.73 -7.63 3.28
N ALA A 121 -1.64 -7.07 2.73
CA ALA A 121 -0.35 -7.76 2.68
C ALA A 121 0.14 -8.13 4.09
N PHE A 122 0.02 -7.24 5.08
CA PHE A 122 0.35 -7.56 6.47
C PHE A 122 -0.58 -8.61 7.07
N MET A 123 -1.86 -8.58 6.72
CA MET A 123 -2.85 -9.52 7.26
C MET A 123 -2.70 -10.94 6.72
N THR A 124 -2.21 -11.08 5.50
CA THR A 124 -2.10 -12.35 4.77
C THR A 124 -0.66 -12.84 4.59
N ASN A 125 0.31 -12.26 5.30
CA ASN A 125 1.74 -12.55 5.12
C ASN A 125 2.17 -12.40 3.65
N GLY A 126 1.90 -11.22 3.07
CA GLY A 126 2.25 -10.92 1.68
C GLY A 126 1.43 -11.73 0.67
N TYR A 127 0.13 -11.82 0.88
CA TYR A 127 -0.75 -12.67 0.06
C TYR A 127 -0.28 -14.13 0.01
N ASN A 128 0.20 -14.64 1.15
CA ASN A 128 0.78 -15.98 1.35
C ASN A 128 2.13 -16.22 0.64
N GLN A 129 2.80 -15.16 0.19
CA GLN A 129 4.09 -15.27 -0.52
C GLN A 129 5.30 -15.15 0.41
N TRP A 130 5.14 -14.58 1.61
CA TRP A 130 6.28 -14.36 2.50
C TRP A 130 6.81 -15.65 3.09
N THR A 131 8.13 -15.80 3.06
CA THR A 131 8.81 -16.90 3.73
C THR A 131 8.48 -16.92 5.21
N SER A 132 8.07 -18.06 5.71
CA SER A 132 7.74 -18.29 7.12
C SER A 132 8.89 -17.92 8.05
N LEU A 133 8.56 -17.55 9.28
CA LEU A 133 9.57 -17.34 10.31
C LEU A 133 10.23 -18.67 10.71
N SER A 134 11.55 -18.66 10.92
CA SER A 134 12.24 -19.86 11.40
C SER A 134 11.76 -20.26 12.79
N GLN A 135 11.74 -21.57 13.07
CA GLN A 135 11.33 -22.11 14.38
C GLN A 135 12.19 -21.55 15.52
N ALA A 136 13.49 -21.36 15.28
CA ALA A 136 14.40 -20.75 16.25
C ALA A 136 14.04 -19.30 16.57
N TYR A 137 13.65 -18.51 15.55
CA TYR A 137 13.19 -17.14 15.74
C TYR A 137 11.85 -17.10 16.48
N LEU A 138 10.92 -17.99 16.15
CA LEU A 138 9.63 -18.10 16.82
C LEU A 138 9.78 -18.41 18.30
N LYS A 139 10.59 -19.40 18.65
CA LYS A 139 10.89 -19.75 20.04
C LYS A 139 11.46 -18.55 20.80
N ARG A 140 12.45 -17.84 20.24
CA ARG A 140 13.01 -16.63 20.86
C ARG A 140 11.96 -15.53 21.03
N LYS A 141 11.14 -15.29 20.02
CA LYS A 141 10.05 -14.28 20.04
C LYS A 141 9.04 -14.57 21.14
N ILE A 142 8.58 -15.82 21.27
CA ILE A 142 7.63 -16.26 22.28
C ILE A 142 8.25 -16.14 23.67
N ASN A 143 9.47 -16.61 23.85
CA ASN A 143 10.17 -16.59 25.14
C ASN A 143 10.52 -15.19 25.64
N SER A 144 10.69 -14.22 24.72
CA SER A 144 10.94 -12.81 25.10
C SER A 144 9.72 -12.10 25.72
N VAL A 145 8.54 -12.71 25.64
CA VAL A 145 7.31 -12.13 26.18
C VAL A 145 7.10 -12.59 27.63
N LYS A 146 7.07 -11.66 28.58
CA LYS A 146 6.88 -11.98 30.01
C LYS A 146 5.49 -12.53 30.34
N SER A 147 4.43 -12.05 29.68
CA SER A 147 3.03 -12.42 29.95
C SER A 147 2.66 -13.76 29.30
N LYS A 148 2.17 -14.73 30.08
CA LYS A 148 1.67 -16.03 29.59
C LYS A 148 0.58 -15.87 28.53
N LYS A 149 -0.41 -15.02 28.78
CA LYS A 149 -1.52 -14.73 27.83
C LYS A 149 -1.01 -14.22 26.49
N LYS A 150 -0.03 -13.29 26.50
CA LYS A 150 0.57 -12.79 25.26
C LYS A 150 1.43 -13.84 24.56
N ARG A 151 2.08 -14.76 25.27
CA ARG A 151 2.79 -15.89 24.66
C ARG A 151 1.86 -16.78 23.86
N GLU A 152 0.71 -17.12 24.44
CA GLU A 152 -0.31 -17.96 23.80
C GLU A 152 -0.89 -17.26 22.56
N GLU A 153 -1.12 -15.95 22.65
CA GLU A 153 -1.59 -15.13 21.53
C GLU A 153 -0.55 -15.08 20.40
N TYR A 154 0.74 -14.88 20.73
CA TYR A 154 1.82 -14.91 19.72
C TYR A 154 2.05 -16.30 19.12
N ALA A 155 1.82 -17.36 19.88
CA ALA A 155 1.91 -18.73 19.37
C ALA A 155 0.78 -19.02 18.35
N LYS A 156 -0.42 -18.51 18.61
CA LYS A 156 -1.60 -18.66 17.72
C LYS A 156 -1.54 -17.73 16.50
N ASN A 157 -1.12 -16.47 16.69
CA ASN A 157 -1.07 -15.43 15.65
C ASN A 157 0.35 -15.18 15.17
N ASN A 158 0.86 -16.10 14.37
CA ASN A 158 2.22 -16.03 13.85
C ASN A 158 2.36 -15.07 12.65
N LYS A 159 1.81 -13.87 12.79
CA LYS A 159 1.87 -12.85 11.73
C LYS A 159 3.30 -12.31 11.60
N ILE A 160 3.75 -12.32 10.36
CA ILE A 160 5.06 -11.78 9.97
C ILE A 160 4.98 -10.26 9.95
N LEU A 161 6.05 -9.57 10.38
CA LEU A 161 6.13 -8.09 10.45
C LEU A 161 5.10 -7.38 11.35
N VAL A 162 4.30 -8.13 12.10
CA VAL A 162 3.28 -7.55 13.01
C VAL A 162 3.60 -7.91 14.46
N ARG A 163 4.70 -7.36 15.01
CA ARG A 163 5.00 -7.52 16.45
C ARG A 163 4.23 -6.51 17.28
N SER A 164 4.49 -5.23 17.08
CA SER A 164 3.80 -4.10 17.73
C SER A 164 2.79 -3.43 16.80
N GLY A 165 2.84 -3.75 15.51
CA GLY A 165 2.12 -3.07 14.45
C GLY A 165 2.66 -1.67 14.13
N ALA A 166 3.81 -1.27 14.70
CA ALA A 166 4.38 0.06 14.50
C ALA A 166 4.72 0.30 13.02
N LEU A 167 5.36 -0.65 12.35
CA LEU A 167 5.69 -0.56 10.93
C LEU A 167 4.43 -0.40 10.09
N ARG A 168 3.41 -1.23 10.30
CA ARG A 168 2.13 -1.14 9.59
C ARG A 168 1.47 0.23 9.78
N ARG A 169 1.42 0.75 11.02
CA ARG A 169 0.84 2.06 11.34
C ARG A 169 1.69 3.25 10.85
N SER A 170 2.95 3.04 10.48
CA SER A 170 3.80 4.10 9.93
C SER A 170 3.52 4.39 8.46
N ILE A 171 2.81 3.50 7.76
CA ILE A 171 2.47 3.67 6.36
C ILE A 171 1.34 4.69 6.23
N SER A 172 1.49 5.60 5.32
CA SER A 172 0.53 6.67 5.07
C SER A 172 0.53 7.06 3.59
N MET A 173 -0.43 7.90 3.21
CA MET A 173 -0.50 8.51 1.89
C MET A 173 -0.40 10.03 2.00
N LYS A 174 0.17 10.67 0.97
CA LYS A 174 0.22 12.11 0.82
C LYS A 174 -0.08 12.50 -0.62
N ILE A 175 -1.02 13.42 -0.81
CA ILE A 175 -1.30 14.02 -2.11
C ILE A 175 -0.53 15.34 -2.19
N ILE A 176 0.30 15.48 -3.20
CA ILE A 176 1.09 16.68 -3.47
C ILE A 176 0.49 17.35 -4.68
N LYS A 177 0.05 18.59 -4.50
CA LYS A 177 -0.45 19.45 -5.58
C LYS A 177 0.71 20.23 -6.16
N PRO A 178 0.69 20.54 -7.47
CA PRO A 178 1.62 21.52 -8.01
C PRO A 178 1.33 22.89 -7.37
N GLN A 179 2.37 23.61 -7.09
CA GLN A 179 2.28 25.02 -6.76
C GLN A 179 1.88 25.82 -7.99
#